data_8dc68310a3e04a8bc7da184cb3338adf
#
_entry.id   8dc68310a3e04a8bc7da184cb3338adf
#
_cell.length_a   1.000
_cell.length_b   1.000
_cell.length_c   1.000
_cell.angle_alpha   90.00
_cell.angle_beta   90.00
_cell.angle_gamma   90.00
#
_symmetry.space_group_name_H-M   'P 1'
#
loop_
_entity.id
_entity.type
_entity.pdbx_description
1 polymer ?
#
loop_
_entity_poly.entity_id
_entity_poly.type
_entity_poly.pdbx_seq_one_letter_code
_entity_poly.pdbx_strand_id
1 'polypeptide(L)'
;MAYLVAAAEQRDLGAIQKSSPETWRRVRRYNLPIQLALAAAEEVMLASRDPKSAVVISLAPCQPGSADLYRWGDVVISGMTSGTLGDLRMNPTQTLHAVDNLAMSAFAIAYGNQAECLGLGGAAGQAWCGLEAVIEKLDWSNTSETAASENSPEEVLLMAGDQERTEESAAGIGVAMLFSKTKQSYAPLGRPVRLIRIERRSQVCVSNVLPHAAAGLCELIAAIKNQKQGLLSYDVPVEQTDGICSVNIVVEIGS
;
A
#
# COMPACT_ATOMS: atom_id res chain seq x y z
N MET A 1 5.14 -11.82 15.32
CA MET A 1 5.92 -10.57 15.46
C MET A 1 6.27 -10.05 14.09
N ALA A 2 6.15 -8.72 13.83
CA ALA A 2 6.37 -8.11 12.53
C ALA A 2 7.56 -7.14 12.58
N TYR A 3 8.66 -7.48 11.92
CA TYR A 3 9.84 -6.64 11.79
C TYR A 3 9.88 -5.99 10.40
N LEU A 4 10.03 -4.67 10.34
CA LEU A 4 10.24 -3.96 9.09
C LEU A 4 11.63 -4.27 8.53
N VAL A 5 11.68 -4.81 7.31
CA VAL A 5 12.92 -5.19 6.62
C VAL A 5 13.35 -4.09 5.67
N ALA A 6 12.41 -3.60 4.87
CA ALA A 6 12.64 -2.57 3.86
C ALA A 6 11.39 -1.70 3.70
N ALA A 7 11.58 -0.46 3.29
CA ALA A 7 10.50 0.45 2.91
C ALA A 7 10.98 1.39 1.81
N ALA A 8 10.14 1.59 0.80
CA ALA A 8 10.40 2.48 -0.32
C ALA A 8 9.20 3.38 -0.60
N GLU A 9 9.50 4.56 -1.11
CA GLU A 9 8.54 5.57 -1.55
C GLU A 9 8.91 6.04 -2.95
N GLN A 10 7.93 6.09 -3.84
CA GLN A 10 8.09 6.55 -5.21
C GLN A 10 7.11 7.67 -5.53
N ARG A 11 7.61 8.75 -6.11
CA ARG A 11 6.81 9.92 -6.51
C ARG A 11 7.08 10.37 -7.94
N ASP A 12 8.20 9.94 -8.52
CA ASP A 12 8.66 10.38 -9.83
C ASP A 12 8.87 9.21 -10.79
N LEU A 13 7.96 9.08 -11.76
CA LEU A 13 8.08 8.08 -12.82
C LEU A 13 9.26 8.35 -13.76
N GLY A 14 9.66 9.61 -13.92
CA GLY A 14 10.82 9.96 -14.74
C GLY A 14 12.12 9.49 -14.11
N ALA A 15 12.20 9.49 -12.78
CA ALA A 15 13.33 8.90 -12.06
C ALA A 15 13.37 7.37 -12.26
N ILE A 16 12.22 6.68 -12.14
CA ILE A 16 12.11 5.24 -12.36
C ILE A 16 12.52 4.87 -13.79
N GLN A 17 12.04 5.63 -14.79
CA GLN A 17 12.37 5.40 -16.19
C GLN A 17 13.87 5.46 -16.45
N LYS A 18 14.58 6.37 -15.78
CA LYS A 18 16.03 6.56 -15.93
C LYS A 18 16.85 5.55 -15.13
N SER A 19 16.47 5.30 -13.87
CA SER A 19 17.25 4.44 -12.96
C SER A 19 16.97 2.95 -13.15
N SER A 20 15.74 2.59 -13.53
CA SER A 20 15.30 1.20 -13.67
C SER A 20 14.45 1.00 -14.93
N PRO A 21 15.08 0.96 -16.13
CA PRO A 21 14.35 0.81 -17.40
C PRO A 21 13.55 -0.50 -17.49
N GLU A 22 13.97 -1.54 -16.76
CA GLU A 22 13.26 -2.82 -16.72
C GLU A 22 11.98 -2.71 -15.90
N THR A 23 12.05 -2.14 -14.69
CA THR A 23 10.89 -1.81 -13.88
C THR A 23 9.91 -0.94 -14.68
N TRP A 24 10.41 0.11 -15.34
CA TRP A 24 9.59 0.95 -16.20
C TRP A 24 8.84 0.17 -17.29
N ARG A 25 9.50 -0.76 -17.99
CA ARG A 25 8.82 -1.59 -19.01
C ARG A 25 7.67 -2.41 -18.43
N ARG A 26 7.77 -2.88 -17.20
CA ARG A 26 6.73 -3.66 -16.51
C ARG A 26 5.56 -2.80 -16.09
N VAL A 27 5.82 -1.61 -15.51
CA VAL A 27 4.80 -0.80 -14.88
C VAL A 27 4.12 0.21 -15.81
N ARG A 28 4.75 0.66 -16.90
CA ARG A 28 4.31 1.77 -17.75
C ARG A 28 2.90 1.66 -18.34
N ARG A 29 2.32 0.47 -18.36
CA ARG A 29 0.98 0.21 -18.89
C ARG A 29 -0.15 0.40 -17.88
N TYR A 30 0.18 0.56 -16.62
CA TYR A 30 -0.78 0.77 -15.56
C TYR A 30 -1.04 2.27 -15.33
N ASN A 31 -2.06 2.62 -14.54
CA ASN A 31 -2.27 3.99 -14.10
C ASN A 31 -1.21 4.44 -13.09
N LEU A 32 -1.12 5.75 -12.85
CA LEU A 32 -0.05 6.34 -12.04
C LEU A 32 0.07 5.74 -10.63
N PRO A 33 -1.01 5.59 -9.82
CA PRO A 33 -0.90 4.99 -8.49
C PRO A 33 -0.32 3.58 -8.52
N ILE A 34 -0.78 2.76 -9.47
CA ILE A 34 -0.30 1.37 -9.61
C ILE A 34 1.16 1.35 -10.05
N GLN A 35 1.56 2.21 -11.01
CA GLN A 35 2.95 2.30 -11.44
C GLN A 35 3.89 2.61 -10.28
N LEU A 36 3.52 3.58 -9.43
CA LEU A 36 4.33 4.00 -8.30
C LEU A 36 4.36 2.94 -7.20
N ALA A 37 3.21 2.32 -6.88
CA ALA A 37 3.16 1.23 -5.90
C ALA A 37 4.01 0.03 -6.32
N LEU A 38 3.92 -0.39 -7.59
CA LEU A 38 4.73 -1.49 -8.11
C LEU A 38 6.22 -1.17 -8.13
N ALA A 39 6.59 0.06 -8.48
CA ALA A 39 7.99 0.48 -8.46
C ALA A 39 8.56 0.49 -7.03
N ALA A 40 7.77 0.96 -6.05
CA ALA A 40 8.15 0.88 -4.65
C ALA A 40 8.26 -0.59 -4.17
N ALA A 41 7.32 -1.45 -4.58
CA ALA A 41 7.34 -2.87 -4.27
C ALA A 41 8.59 -3.55 -4.85
N GLU A 42 8.96 -3.29 -6.11
CA GLU A 42 10.17 -3.84 -6.71
C GLU A 42 11.43 -3.46 -5.92
N GLU A 43 11.51 -2.21 -5.44
CA GLU A 43 12.65 -1.76 -4.64
C GLU A 43 12.76 -2.52 -3.31
N VAL A 44 11.67 -2.67 -2.56
CA VAL A 44 11.71 -3.38 -1.27
C VAL A 44 11.91 -4.88 -1.42
N MET A 45 11.45 -5.46 -2.53
CA MET A 45 11.61 -6.89 -2.79
C MET A 45 13.05 -7.31 -3.09
N LEU A 46 13.95 -6.36 -3.32
CA LEU A 46 15.39 -6.66 -3.36
C LEU A 46 15.92 -7.15 -2.00
N ALA A 47 15.23 -6.82 -0.91
CA ALA A 47 15.55 -7.29 0.44
C ALA A 47 14.79 -8.56 0.85
N SER A 48 13.85 -9.04 0.04
CA SER A 48 13.09 -10.26 0.30
C SER A 48 13.98 -11.49 0.13
N ARG A 49 13.75 -12.48 0.99
CA ARG A 49 14.40 -13.80 0.90
C ARG A 49 13.76 -14.66 -0.19
N ASP A 50 12.45 -14.59 -0.31
CA ASP A 50 11.69 -15.32 -1.31
C ASP A 50 10.48 -14.51 -1.81
N PRO A 51 10.66 -13.73 -2.89
CA PRO A 51 9.57 -12.93 -3.45
C PRO A 51 8.35 -13.74 -3.90
N LYS A 52 8.51 -15.05 -4.12
CA LYS A 52 7.41 -15.90 -4.61
C LYS A 52 6.48 -16.37 -3.51
N SER A 53 6.95 -16.39 -2.27
CA SER A 53 6.18 -16.85 -1.10
C SER A 53 5.76 -15.73 -0.15
N ALA A 54 6.14 -14.49 -0.40
CA ALA A 54 5.70 -13.35 0.39
C ALA A 54 4.18 -13.12 0.22
N VAL A 55 3.44 -13.03 1.32
CA VAL A 55 2.05 -12.60 1.29
C VAL A 55 1.98 -11.15 0.84
N VAL A 56 1.06 -10.83 -0.06
CA VAL A 56 0.90 -9.48 -0.60
C VAL A 56 -0.37 -8.83 -0.08
N ILE A 57 -0.23 -7.68 0.54
CA ILE A 57 -1.34 -6.83 0.97
C ILE A 57 -1.29 -5.54 0.17
N SER A 58 -2.34 -5.26 -0.58
CA SER A 58 -2.48 -4.03 -1.36
C SER A 58 -3.63 -3.19 -0.83
N LEU A 59 -3.33 -1.96 -0.47
CA LEU A 59 -4.35 -0.98 -0.10
C LEU A 59 -4.86 -0.30 -1.36
N ALA A 60 -6.18 -0.32 -1.54
CA ALA A 60 -6.81 0.38 -2.64
C ALA A 60 -6.62 1.90 -2.51
N PRO A 61 -6.48 2.62 -3.63
CA PRO A 61 -6.46 4.08 -3.59
C PRO A 61 -7.77 4.62 -3.01
N CYS A 62 -7.67 5.70 -2.24
CA CYS A 62 -8.81 6.33 -1.57
C CYS A 62 -9.90 6.81 -2.57
N GLN A 63 -9.48 7.20 -3.75
CA GLN A 63 -10.39 7.52 -4.86
C GLN A 63 -10.34 6.37 -5.86
N PRO A 64 -11.42 5.57 -5.95
CA PRO A 64 -11.44 4.46 -6.87
C PRO A 64 -11.23 4.93 -8.30
N GLY A 65 -10.32 4.27 -8.94
CA GLY A 65 -10.22 4.23 -10.38
C GLY A 65 -9.74 5.47 -11.07
N SER A 66 -8.95 6.28 -10.44
CA SER A 66 -8.22 7.29 -11.20
C SER A 66 -9.08 8.21 -12.10
N ALA A 67 -8.44 9.20 -12.68
CA ALA A 67 -8.98 10.06 -13.73
C ALA A 67 -9.65 9.29 -14.90
N ASP A 68 -9.27 8.04 -15.11
CA ASP A 68 -9.77 7.23 -16.21
C ASP A 68 -11.17 6.69 -15.98
N LEU A 69 -11.54 6.32 -14.74
CA LEU A 69 -12.91 5.92 -14.42
C LEU A 69 -13.88 7.10 -14.52
N TYR A 70 -13.47 8.28 -14.03
CA TYR A 70 -14.28 9.49 -14.18
C TYR A 70 -14.44 9.88 -15.65
N ARG A 71 -13.35 9.87 -16.44
CA ARG A 71 -13.42 10.10 -17.89
C ARG A 71 -14.32 9.10 -18.59
N TRP A 72 -14.25 7.83 -18.20
CA TRP A 72 -15.13 6.82 -18.72
C TRP A 72 -16.58 7.08 -18.33
N GLY A 73 -16.86 7.43 -17.09
CA GLY A 73 -18.18 7.84 -16.60
C GLY A 73 -18.73 9.03 -17.40
N ASP A 74 -17.91 10.06 -17.60
CA ASP A 74 -18.29 11.24 -18.40
C ASP A 74 -18.59 10.88 -19.87
N VAL A 75 -17.80 9.99 -20.46
CA VAL A 75 -18.02 9.50 -21.83
C VAL A 75 -19.31 8.69 -21.93
N VAL A 76 -19.59 7.81 -20.95
CA VAL A 76 -20.84 7.03 -20.89
C VAL A 76 -22.04 7.95 -20.72
N ILE A 77 -22.00 8.89 -19.76
CA ILE A 77 -23.08 9.83 -19.51
C ILE A 77 -23.32 10.70 -20.75
N SER A 78 -22.26 11.22 -21.35
CA SER A 78 -22.35 12.01 -22.60
C SER A 78 -22.94 11.20 -23.75
N GLY A 79 -22.52 9.94 -23.91
CA GLY A 79 -23.05 9.01 -24.91
C GLY A 79 -24.54 8.66 -24.69
N MET A 80 -24.95 8.51 -23.44
CA MET A 80 -26.35 8.31 -23.07
C MET A 80 -27.19 9.55 -23.43
N THR A 81 -26.67 10.73 -23.16
CA THR A 81 -27.36 12.00 -23.42
C THR A 81 -27.46 12.31 -24.90
N SER A 82 -26.45 11.96 -25.70
CA SER A 82 -26.39 12.20 -27.14
C SER A 82 -26.99 11.07 -28.01
N GLY A 83 -27.37 9.94 -27.38
CA GLY A 83 -27.86 8.77 -28.11
C GLY A 83 -26.79 7.97 -28.87
N THR A 84 -25.51 8.23 -28.62
CA THR A 84 -24.35 7.62 -29.32
C THR A 84 -23.72 6.45 -28.55
N LEU A 85 -24.41 5.87 -27.56
CA LEU A 85 -23.92 4.75 -26.75
C LEU A 85 -23.43 3.54 -27.57
N GLY A 86 -24.06 3.29 -28.72
CA GLY A 86 -23.68 2.18 -29.63
C GLY A 86 -22.29 2.33 -30.23
N ASP A 87 -21.74 3.55 -30.27
CA ASP A 87 -20.42 3.85 -30.85
C ASP A 87 -19.29 3.87 -29.80
N LEU A 88 -19.65 3.69 -28.51
CA LEU A 88 -18.69 3.65 -27.43
C LEU A 88 -17.84 2.37 -27.48
N ARG A 89 -16.66 2.48 -28.02
CA ARG A 89 -15.64 1.44 -27.94
C ARG A 89 -14.98 1.49 -26.57
N MET A 90 -15.41 0.62 -25.67
CA MET A 90 -14.72 0.43 -24.41
C MET A 90 -13.30 -0.10 -24.65
N ASN A 91 -12.31 0.65 -24.19
CA ASN A 91 -10.96 0.13 -24.12
C ASN A 91 -10.88 -0.80 -22.88
N PRO A 92 -10.66 -2.12 -23.06
CA PRO A 92 -10.58 -3.05 -21.94
C PRO A 92 -9.52 -2.65 -20.90
N THR A 93 -8.50 -1.91 -21.31
CA THR A 93 -7.45 -1.42 -20.40
C THR A 93 -8.01 -0.40 -19.41
N GLN A 94 -8.99 0.40 -19.77
CA GLN A 94 -9.60 1.39 -18.87
C GLN A 94 -10.44 0.72 -17.77
N THR A 95 -11.14 -0.36 -18.11
CA THR A 95 -11.89 -1.15 -17.10
C THR A 95 -10.98 -1.90 -16.14
N LEU A 96 -9.83 -2.37 -16.60
CA LEU A 96 -8.84 -3.01 -15.72
C LEU A 96 -8.30 -2.03 -14.67
N HIS A 97 -8.10 -0.77 -15.03
CA HIS A 97 -7.58 0.25 -14.10
C HIS A 97 -8.58 0.64 -13.01
N ALA A 98 -9.85 0.28 -13.14
CA ALA A 98 -10.88 0.47 -12.12
C ALA A 98 -10.92 -0.65 -11.07
N VAL A 99 -10.09 -1.68 -11.20
CA VAL A 99 -10.06 -2.83 -10.29
C VAL A 99 -9.06 -2.53 -9.17
N ASP A 100 -9.57 -2.43 -7.94
CA ASP A 100 -8.78 -2.06 -6.75
C ASP A 100 -7.61 -3.01 -6.46
N ASN A 101 -7.73 -4.27 -6.87
CA ASN A 101 -6.70 -5.29 -6.64
C ASN A 101 -5.69 -5.44 -7.80
N LEU A 102 -5.72 -4.55 -8.79
CA LEU A 102 -4.85 -4.68 -9.97
C LEU A 102 -3.36 -4.60 -9.61
N ALA A 103 -2.99 -3.77 -8.64
CA ALA A 103 -1.60 -3.63 -8.21
C ALA A 103 -1.05 -4.96 -7.69
N MET A 104 -1.78 -5.66 -6.82
CA MET A 104 -1.33 -6.95 -6.28
C MET A 104 -1.31 -8.04 -7.36
N SER A 105 -2.29 -8.06 -8.27
CA SER A 105 -2.31 -9.00 -9.39
C SER A 105 -1.14 -8.78 -10.34
N ALA A 106 -0.81 -7.53 -10.63
CA ALA A 106 0.34 -7.17 -11.47
C ALA A 106 1.66 -7.59 -10.80
N PHE A 107 1.78 -7.40 -9.49
CA PHE A 107 2.92 -7.87 -8.71
C PHE A 107 3.04 -9.39 -8.75
N ALA A 108 1.96 -10.12 -8.44
CA ALA A 108 1.95 -11.57 -8.41
C ALA A 108 2.38 -12.18 -9.76
N ILE A 109 1.90 -11.62 -10.87
CA ILE A 109 2.30 -12.04 -12.22
C ILE A 109 3.78 -11.74 -12.47
N ALA A 110 4.25 -10.54 -12.10
CA ALA A 110 5.63 -10.12 -12.38
C ALA A 110 6.67 -10.96 -11.65
N TYR A 111 6.38 -11.38 -10.42
CA TYR A 111 7.28 -12.17 -9.58
C TYR A 111 6.99 -13.67 -9.59
N GLY A 112 5.93 -14.11 -10.25
CA GLY A 112 5.46 -15.50 -10.17
C GLY A 112 5.06 -15.86 -8.74
N ASN A 113 4.53 -14.88 -8.00
CA ASN A 113 4.10 -15.05 -6.62
C ASN A 113 2.90 -16.00 -6.56
N GLN A 114 2.96 -16.99 -5.69
CA GLN A 114 1.94 -18.02 -5.48
C GLN A 114 1.32 -17.95 -4.08
N ALA A 115 1.77 -17.00 -3.26
CA ALA A 115 1.23 -16.79 -1.93
C ALA A 115 -0.12 -16.08 -1.96
N GLU A 116 -0.72 -15.99 -0.80
CA GLU A 116 -1.96 -15.25 -0.61
C GLU A 116 -1.79 -13.77 -0.98
N CYS A 117 -2.77 -13.22 -1.68
CA CYS A 117 -2.85 -11.82 -2.02
C CYS A 117 -4.16 -11.24 -1.48
N LEU A 118 -4.05 -10.18 -0.67
CA LEU A 118 -5.17 -9.49 -0.03
C LEU A 118 -5.31 -8.08 -0.57
N GLY A 119 -6.44 -7.77 -1.18
CA GLY A 119 -6.84 -6.40 -1.50
C GLY A 119 -7.68 -5.84 -0.37
N LEU A 120 -7.26 -4.75 0.23
CA LEU A 120 -8.01 -4.01 1.22
C LEU A 120 -8.48 -2.72 0.59
N GLY A 121 -9.82 -2.57 0.43
CA GLY A 121 -10.44 -1.34 -0.01
C GLY A 121 -10.40 -0.29 1.09
N GLY A 122 -10.49 0.99 0.75
CA GLY A 122 -10.47 1.90 1.81
C GLY A 122 -10.89 3.34 1.59
N ALA A 123 -11.43 3.89 2.68
CA ALA A 123 -11.57 5.30 2.88
C ALA A 123 -10.23 5.92 3.28
N ALA A 124 -10.12 7.23 3.23
CA ALA A 124 -8.96 7.96 3.73
C ALA A 124 -8.64 7.55 5.18
N GLY A 125 -7.38 7.49 5.53
CA GLY A 125 -6.92 7.10 6.88
C GLY A 125 -6.75 5.59 7.09
N GLN A 126 -6.93 4.73 6.10
CA GLN A 126 -6.92 3.27 6.26
C GLN A 126 -5.53 2.60 6.15
N ALA A 127 -4.44 3.36 6.14
CA ALA A 127 -3.10 2.78 6.18
C ALA A 127 -2.92 1.76 7.34
N TRP A 128 -3.58 2.01 8.47
CA TRP A 128 -3.54 1.15 9.65
C TRP A 128 -4.15 -0.24 9.42
N CYS A 129 -5.19 -0.37 8.59
CA CYS A 129 -5.79 -1.68 8.27
C CYS A 129 -4.77 -2.63 7.62
N GLY A 130 -3.94 -2.08 6.73
CA GLY A 130 -2.85 -2.85 6.11
C GLY A 130 -1.82 -3.31 7.14
N LEU A 131 -1.45 -2.44 8.06
CA LEU A 131 -0.51 -2.79 9.13
C LEU A 131 -1.09 -3.80 10.13
N GLU A 132 -2.39 -3.70 10.46
CA GLU A 132 -3.08 -4.69 11.29
C GLU A 132 -3.07 -6.07 10.61
N ALA A 133 -3.41 -6.12 9.33
CA ALA A 133 -3.33 -7.34 8.54
C ALA A 133 -1.92 -7.93 8.47
N VAL A 134 -0.87 -7.09 8.41
CA VAL A 134 0.53 -7.55 8.49
C VAL A 134 0.81 -8.25 9.82
N ILE A 135 0.38 -7.65 10.94
CA ILE A 135 0.54 -8.27 12.27
C ILE A 135 -0.19 -9.61 12.32
N GLU A 136 -1.45 -9.64 11.91
CA GLU A 136 -2.26 -10.86 11.89
C GLU A 136 -1.60 -11.97 11.06
N LYS A 137 -1.15 -11.68 9.85
CA LYS A 137 -0.51 -12.68 8.99
C LYS A 137 0.77 -13.23 9.55
N LEU A 138 1.61 -12.41 10.18
CA LEU A 138 2.87 -12.85 10.77
C LEU A 138 2.72 -13.50 12.16
N ASP A 139 1.63 -13.19 12.92
CA ASP A 139 1.38 -13.74 14.25
C ASP A 139 0.44 -14.96 14.26
N TRP A 140 -0.31 -15.22 13.17
CA TRP A 140 -1.30 -16.30 13.08
C TRP A 140 -0.78 -17.67 13.48
N SER A 141 0.51 -17.93 13.32
CA SER A 141 1.13 -19.20 13.68
C SER A 141 1.23 -19.49 15.18
N ASN A 142 0.99 -18.48 16.03
CA ASN A 142 1.16 -18.62 17.46
C ASN A 142 -0.15 -18.94 18.22
N THR A 143 -1.31 -18.89 17.54
CA THR A 143 -2.62 -18.98 18.23
C THR A 143 -3.40 -20.27 17.99
N SER A 144 -3.02 -21.10 17.03
CA SER A 144 -3.70 -22.37 16.78
C SER A 144 -2.86 -23.55 17.29
N GLU A 145 -3.22 -24.08 18.46
CA GLU A 145 -2.65 -25.33 19.02
C GLU A 145 -2.91 -26.59 18.15
N THR A 146 -3.67 -26.48 17.07
CA THR A 146 -4.17 -27.63 16.31
C THR A 146 -3.53 -27.87 14.94
N ALA A 147 -2.66 -27.04 14.48
CA ALA A 147 -1.78 -27.36 13.36
C ALA A 147 -0.64 -26.33 13.36
N ALA A 148 0.55 -26.76 13.72
CA ALA A 148 1.75 -26.13 13.21
C ALA A 148 1.67 -26.20 11.68
N SER A 149 0.93 -25.28 11.07
CA SER A 149 0.85 -25.19 9.63
C SER A 149 2.23 -24.78 9.18
N GLU A 150 2.91 -25.73 8.54
CA GLU A 150 4.20 -25.54 7.86
C GLU A 150 4.17 -24.33 6.87
N ASN A 151 3.03 -23.66 6.74
CA ASN A 151 2.72 -22.65 5.73
C ASN A 151 2.49 -21.23 6.28
N SER A 152 2.89 -20.90 7.52
CA SER A 152 2.78 -19.49 7.94
C SER A 152 3.79 -18.63 7.15
N PRO A 153 3.38 -17.48 6.60
CA PRO A 153 4.27 -16.66 5.79
C PRO A 153 5.44 -16.15 6.63
N GLU A 154 6.64 -16.20 6.06
CA GLU A 154 7.83 -15.60 6.65
C GLU A 154 7.93 -14.11 6.37
N GLU A 155 7.35 -13.66 5.25
CA GLU A 155 7.39 -12.29 4.78
C GLU A 155 6.01 -11.81 4.31
N VAL A 156 5.73 -10.54 4.54
CA VAL A 156 4.53 -9.84 4.07
C VAL A 156 4.94 -8.54 3.41
N LEU A 157 4.52 -8.36 2.18
CA LEU A 157 4.62 -7.11 1.44
C LEU A 157 3.32 -6.31 1.61
N LEU A 158 3.41 -5.12 2.18
CA LEU A 158 2.34 -4.13 2.21
C LEU A 158 2.65 -3.06 1.17
N MET A 159 1.70 -2.77 0.26
CA MET A 159 1.87 -1.72 -0.74
C MET A 159 0.62 -0.88 -0.91
N ALA A 160 0.81 0.38 -1.26
CA ALA A 160 -0.26 1.32 -1.56
C ALA A 160 0.18 2.29 -2.66
N GLY A 161 -0.79 2.78 -3.42
CA GLY A 161 -0.55 3.84 -4.39
C GLY A 161 -1.72 4.81 -4.42
N ASP A 162 -1.44 6.09 -4.36
CA ASP A 162 -2.44 7.16 -4.41
C ASP A 162 -2.07 8.21 -5.45
N GLN A 163 -3.06 8.95 -5.87
CA GLN A 163 -2.91 10.08 -6.78
C GLN A 163 -3.67 11.27 -6.23
N GLU A 164 -2.96 12.34 -5.93
CA GLU A 164 -3.56 13.64 -5.69
C GLU A 164 -3.83 14.31 -7.03
N ARG A 165 -5.05 14.71 -7.23
CA ARG A 165 -5.47 15.45 -8.43
C ARG A 165 -5.58 16.92 -8.08
N THR A 166 -4.67 17.72 -8.59
CA THR A 166 -4.83 19.17 -8.68
C THR A 166 -5.28 19.52 -10.10
N GLU A 167 -5.89 20.69 -10.29
CA GLU A 167 -6.31 21.16 -11.62
C GLU A 167 -5.14 21.24 -12.61
N GLU A 168 -3.91 21.42 -12.12
CA GLU A 168 -2.72 21.66 -12.94
C GLU A 168 -1.75 20.47 -13.05
N SER A 169 -1.80 19.50 -12.12
CA SER A 169 -0.89 18.35 -12.13
C SER A 169 -1.49 17.11 -11.49
N ALA A 170 -1.07 15.95 -11.96
CA ALA A 170 -1.32 14.68 -11.30
C ALA A 170 -0.07 14.31 -10.49
N ALA A 171 -0.07 14.62 -9.20
CA ALA A 171 0.95 14.11 -8.29
C ALA A 171 0.51 12.72 -7.82
N GLY A 172 1.43 11.76 -7.87
CA GLY A 172 1.19 10.41 -7.36
C GLY A 172 2.18 10.07 -6.26
N ILE A 173 1.78 9.14 -5.42
CA ILE A 173 2.63 8.55 -4.40
C ILE A 173 2.43 7.04 -4.41
N GLY A 174 3.54 6.31 -4.43
CA GLY A 174 3.57 4.86 -4.22
C GLY A 174 4.45 4.53 -3.03
N VAL A 175 4.03 3.59 -2.23
CA VAL A 175 4.77 3.14 -1.06
C VAL A 175 4.70 1.63 -0.96
N ALA A 176 5.79 1.03 -0.50
CA ALA A 176 5.84 -0.37 -0.14
C ALA A 176 6.67 -0.57 1.13
N MET A 177 6.26 -1.54 1.93
CA MET A 177 6.93 -1.95 3.16
C MET A 177 7.00 -3.48 3.19
N LEU A 178 8.20 -4.02 3.36
CA LEU A 178 8.41 -5.45 3.53
C LEU A 178 8.60 -5.75 5.02
N PHE A 179 7.81 -6.68 5.53
CA PHE A 179 7.88 -7.15 6.91
C PHE A 179 8.30 -8.61 6.95
N SER A 180 9.03 -9.00 8.00
CA SER A 180 9.41 -10.39 8.24
C SER A 180 9.05 -10.81 9.66
N LYS A 181 8.78 -12.10 9.83
CA LYS A 181 8.58 -12.74 11.14
C LYS A 181 9.87 -12.80 11.94
N THR A 182 11.00 -12.93 11.27
CA THR A 182 12.31 -13.01 11.89
C THR A 182 12.93 -11.63 12.08
N LYS A 183 13.61 -11.44 13.22
CA LYS A 183 14.31 -10.20 13.53
C LYS A 183 15.35 -9.88 12.46
N GLN A 184 15.21 -8.74 11.82
CA GLN A 184 16.14 -8.20 10.84
C GLN A 184 16.38 -6.72 11.12
N SER A 185 17.52 -6.21 10.66
CA SER A 185 17.81 -4.79 10.75
C SER A 185 17.18 -4.05 9.57
N TYR A 186 16.44 -2.99 9.84
CA TYR A 186 15.96 -2.07 8.81
C TYR A 186 17.14 -1.27 8.27
N ALA A 187 17.48 -1.48 7.00
CA ALA A 187 18.70 -0.98 6.38
C ALA A 187 18.95 0.54 6.58
N PRO A 188 17.96 1.44 6.43
CA PRO A 188 18.18 2.87 6.63
C PRO A 188 18.60 3.26 8.04
N LEU A 189 18.28 2.43 9.06
CA LEU A 189 18.62 2.69 10.46
C LEU A 189 19.74 1.80 10.99
N GLY A 190 20.09 0.72 10.28
CA GLY A 190 21.07 -0.27 10.72
C GLY A 190 20.65 -1.07 11.97
N ARG A 191 19.35 -1.03 12.32
CA ARG A 191 18.81 -1.64 13.56
C ARG A 191 17.39 -2.16 13.34
N PRO A 192 16.91 -3.08 14.18
CA PRO A 192 15.57 -3.65 14.03
C PRO A 192 14.48 -2.62 14.34
N VAL A 193 13.44 -2.64 13.51
CA VAL A 193 12.21 -1.89 13.69
C VAL A 193 11.07 -2.89 13.78
N ARG A 194 10.37 -2.94 14.90
CA ARG A 194 9.29 -3.89 15.16
C ARG A 194 7.96 -3.18 15.29
N LEU A 195 6.99 -3.59 14.48
CA LEU A 195 5.59 -3.19 14.66
C LEU A 195 5.01 -3.99 15.84
N ILE A 196 4.60 -3.29 16.90
CA ILE A 196 4.16 -3.92 18.16
C ILE A 196 2.68 -4.13 18.19
N ARG A 197 1.92 -3.05 17.95
CA ARG A 197 0.46 -3.07 18.08
C ARG A 197 -0.19 -1.88 17.37
N ILE A 198 -1.46 -2.03 17.12
CA ILE A 198 -2.34 -1.00 16.60
C ILE A 198 -3.54 -0.92 17.52
N GLU A 199 -3.83 0.26 18.03
CA GLU A 199 -4.90 0.50 19.01
C GLU A 199 -5.83 1.59 18.50
N ARG A 200 -7.12 1.31 18.51
CA ARG A 200 -8.14 2.34 18.26
C ARG A 200 -8.32 3.18 19.51
N ARG A 201 -8.27 4.48 19.34
CA ARG A 201 -8.52 5.46 20.41
C ARG A 201 -9.80 6.22 20.11
N SER A 202 -10.68 6.32 21.10
CA SER A 202 -11.93 7.09 21.02
C SER A 202 -11.75 8.61 21.08
N GLN A 203 -10.51 9.11 21.14
CA GLN A 203 -10.26 10.53 21.14
C GLN A 203 -10.46 11.13 19.74
N VAL A 204 -11.30 12.15 19.67
CA VAL A 204 -11.52 12.93 18.45
C VAL A 204 -10.20 13.59 18.04
N CYS A 205 -9.72 13.28 16.86
CA CYS A 205 -8.51 13.90 16.31
C CYS A 205 -8.87 15.31 15.79
N VAL A 206 -8.02 16.28 16.09
CA VAL A 206 -8.22 17.69 15.70
C VAL A 206 -7.90 17.92 14.21
N SER A 207 -7.34 16.93 13.52
CA SER A 207 -6.97 17.06 12.12
C SER A 207 -8.18 16.84 11.21
N ASN A 208 -8.52 17.83 10.42
CA ASN A 208 -9.59 17.75 9.43
C ASN A 208 -9.17 17.09 8.11
N VAL A 209 -7.92 16.71 7.98
CA VAL A 209 -7.37 16.11 6.75
C VAL A 209 -6.98 14.67 7.05
N LEU A 210 -7.65 13.74 6.36
CA LEU A 210 -7.34 12.33 6.42
C LEU A 210 -6.31 12.01 5.34
N PRO A 211 -5.14 11.49 5.69
CA PRO A 211 -4.15 11.10 4.69
C PRO A 211 -4.67 9.91 3.87
N HIS A 212 -4.38 9.90 2.59
CA HIS A 212 -4.54 8.71 1.76
C HIS A 212 -3.65 7.56 2.29
N ALA A 213 -3.96 6.33 1.93
CA ALA A 213 -3.26 5.17 2.48
C ALA A 213 -1.74 5.22 2.23
N ALA A 214 -1.31 5.56 1.02
CA ALA A 214 0.10 5.67 0.70
C ALA A 214 0.76 6.84 1.44
N ALA A 215 0.11 8.00 1.52
CA ALA A 215 0.61 9.15 2.27
C ALA A 215 0.79 8.82 3.76
N GLY A 216 -0.21 8.17 4.38
CA GLY A 216 -0.12 7.76 5.79
C GLY A 216 1.02 6.78 6.07
N LEU A 217 1.28 5.84 5.18
CA LEU A 217 2.43 4.93 5.29
C LEU A 217 3.76 5.67 5.12
N CYS A 218 3.85 6.65 4.21
CA CYS A 218 5.05 7.46 4.04
C CYS A 218 5.34 8.33 5.26
N GLU A 219 4.31 8.93 5.88
CA GLU A 219 4.46 9.68 7.13
C GLU A 219 4.96 8.77 8.26
N LEU A 220 4.44 7.56 8.39
CA LEU A 220 4.94 6.57 9.36
C LEU A 220 6.41 6.22 9.09
N ILE A 221 6.80 5.97 7.85
CA ILE A 221 8.20 5.72 7.48
C ILE A 221 9.09 6.89 7.86
N ALA A 222 8.65 8.13 7.60
CA ALA A 222 9.37 9.33 7.96
C ALA A 222 9.52 9.46 9.49
N ALA A 223 8.46 9.19 10.25
CA ALA A 223 8.49 9.19 11.70
C ALA A 223 9.47 8.14 12.25
N ILE A 224 9.48 6.93 11.69
CA ILE A 224 10.43 5.86 12.04
C ILE A 224 11.86 6.30 11.78
N LYS A 225 12.14 6.91 10.61
CA LYS A 225 13.49 7.38 10.25
C LYS A 225 14.00 8.50 11.18
N ASN A 226 13.10 9.34 11.67
CA ASN A 226 13.44 10.47 12.56
C ASN A 226 13.60 10.05 14.03
N GLN A 227 13.10 8.89 14.42
CA GLN A 227 13.20 8.39 15.81
C GLN A 227 14.56 7.73 16.05
N LYS A 228 15.25 8.14 17.14
CA LYS A 228 16.58 7.58 17.45
C LYS A 228 16.51 6.13 17.91
N GLN A 229 15.72 5.86 18.94
CA GLN A 229 15.47 4.51 19.48
C GLN A 229 14.31 4.55 20.48
N GLY A 230 13.81 3.39 20.87
CA GLY A 230 12.74 3.23 21.84
C GLY A 230 11.37 3.08 21.18
N LEU A 231 10.31 3.43 21.90
CA LEU A 231 8.95 3.34 21.41
C LEU A 231 8.55 4.61 20.66
N LEU A 232 8.12 4.45 19.41
CA LEU A 232 7.42 5.45 18.63
C LEU A 232 5.92 5.18 18.76
N SER A 233 5.17 6.17 19.23
CA SER A 233 3.70 6.17 19.23
C SER A 233 3.25 7.17 18.15
N TYR A 234 2.59 6.68 17.12
CA TYR A 234 2.16 7.46 15.97
C TYR A 234 0.64 7.39 15.82
N ASP A 235 -0.02 8.54 15.94
CA ASP A 235 -1.48 8.62 15.83
C ASP A 235 -1.91 8.97 14.40
N VAL A 236 -2.76 8.12 13.82
CA VAL A 236 -3.34 8.31 12.49
C VAL A 236 -4.81 8.69 12.65
N PRO A 237 -5.25 9.81 12.07
CA PRO A 237 -6.67 10.12 12.01
C PRO A 237 -7.42 9.14 11.10
N VAL A 238 -8.61 8.72 11.51
CA VAL A 238 -9.45 7.76 10.77
C VAL A 238 -10.89 8.24 10.78
N GLU A 239 -11.54 8.17 9.64
CA GLU A 239 -12.98 8.46 9.53
C GLU A 239 -13.81 7.30 10.10
N GLN A 240 -14.80 7.64 10.92
CA GLN A 240 -15.82 6.72 11.41
C GLN A 240 -17.20 7.32 11.22
N THR A 241 -18.25 6.49 11.35
CA THR A 241 -19.65 6.90 11.23
C THR A 241 -20.02 8.08 12.13
N ASP A 242 -19.37 8.21 13.28
CA ASP A 242 -19.66 9.21 14.31
C ASP A 242 -18.62 10.35 14.36
N GLY A 243 -17.72 10.43 13.38
CA GLY A 243 -16.69 11.47 13.30
C GLY A 243 -15.29 10.92 13.04
N ILE A 244 -14.27 11.73 13.33
CA ILE A 244 -12.87 11.35 13.16
C ILE A 244 -12.33 10.84 14.50
N CYS A 245 -11.90 9.59 14.56
CA CYS A 245 -11.15 9.04 15.68
C CYS A 245 -9.66 8.95 15.35
N SER A 246 -8.84 8.51 16.29
CA SER A 246 -7.44 8.19 16.02
C SER A 246 -7.16 6.71 16.18
N VAL A 247 -6.24 6.20 15.39
CA VAL A 247 -5.62 4.90 15.57
C VAL A 247 -4.17 5.12 15.93
N ASN A 248 -3.76 4.53 17.04
CA ASN A 248 -2.40 4.60 17.52
C ASN A 248 -1.59 3.40 17.02
N ILE A 249 -0.52 3.68 16.29
CA ILE A 249 0.43 2.69 15.80
C ILE A 249 1.66 2.75 16.69
N VAL A 250 2.01 1.64 17.34
CA VAL A 250 3.18 1.54 18.22
C VAL A 250 4.26 0.72 17.54
N VAL A 251 5.42 1.36 17.37
CA VAL A 251 6.61 0.77 16.76
C VAL A 251 7.77 0.83 17.74
N GLU A 252 8.50 -0.25 17.91
CA GLU A 252 9.74 -0.31 18.69
C GLU A 252 10.94 -0.23 17.75
N ILE A 253 11.83 0.71 18.03
CA ILE A 253 13.10 0.86 17.32
C ILE A 253 14.19 0.39 18.27
N GLY A 254 14.82 -0.73 17.92
CA GLY A 254 15.88 -1.34 18.73
C GLY A 254 17.15 -0.49 18.79
N SER A 255 17.95 -0.80 19.76
CA SER A 255 19.32 -0.27 19.91
C SER A 255 20.29 -0.97 18.97
#